data_a6f74748a33873db2f4c083b81766f66
#
_entry.id   a6f74748a33873db2f4c083b81766f66
#
_cell.length_a   1.000
_cell.length_b   1.000
_cell.length_c   1.000
_cell.angle_alpha   90.00
_cell.angle_beta   90.00
_cell.angle_gamma   90.00
#
_symmetry.space_group_name_H-M   'P 1'
#
loop_
_entity.id
_entity.type
_entity.pdbx_description
1 polymer ?
#
loop_
_entity_poly.entity_id
_entity_poly.type
_entity_poly.pdbx_seq_one_letter_code
_entity_poly.pdbx_strand_id
1 'polypeptide(L)'
;SSDLSHADAFKLEGGEEIIGTVKRILSAGIPVMGHLGLMPQSINKYGTYTVRAKDDSEAEKLIRDAHLLEEAGCFAIVLEKIPAALAERVSSELTIPIIGIGAGGGVDGQVLVVQDMLGMNNGFRPRFLRRYADLHTVMTDAISHYISDVKNLDFPNEKEQY
;
A
#
# COMPACT_ATOMS: atom_id res chain seq x y z
N SER A 1 -12.31 -10.94 17.41
CA SER A 1 -12.71 -10.10 16.27
C SER A 1 -12.11 -10.55 14.94
N SER A 2 -11.00 -11.28 14.91
CA SER A 2 -10.48 -11.93 13.68
C SER A 2 -11.51 -12.91 13.11
N ASP A 3 -12.25 -13.61 13.97
CA ASP A 3 -13.30 -14.54 13.58
C ASP A 3 -14.45 -13.90 12.81
N LEU A 4 -14.72 -12.60 13.04
CA LEU A 4 -15.76 -11.84 12.35
C LEU A 4 -15.24 -11.19 11.04
N SER A 5 -13.97 -10.85 10.98
CA SER A 5 -13.35 -10.21 9.80
C SER A 5 -12.75 -11.20 8.82
N HIS A 6 -12.55 -12.46 9.22
CA HIS A 6 -11.80 -13.47 8.49
C HIS A 6 -10.37 -13.00 8.07
N ALA A 7 -9.80 -12.07 8.84
CA ALA A 7 -8.46 -11.55 8.58
C ALA A 7 -7.41 -12.42 9.27
N ASP A 8 -6.38 -12.86 8.53
CA ASP A 8 -5.27 -13.66 9.05
C ASP A 8 -4.23 -12.81 9.77
N ALA A 9 -4.12 -11.52 9.42
CA ALA A 9 -3.18 -10.57 10.00
C ALA A 9 -3.68 -9.13 9.83
N PHE A 10 -3.11 -8.19 10.58
CA PHE A 10 -3.39 -6.77 10.43
C PHE A 10 -2.13 -5.98 10.03
N LYS A 11 -2.31 -4.99 9.15
CA LYS A 11 -1.31 -3.96 8.88
C LYS A 11 -1.71 -2.67 9.58
N LEU A 12 -0.79 -2.08 10.36
CA LEU A 12 -0.99 -0.86 11.13
C LEU A 12 -0.02 0.22 10.70
N GLU A 13 -0.53 1.44 10.53
CA GLU A 13 0.26 2.62 10.19
C GLU A 13 0.67 3.37 11.46
N GLY A 14 1.96 3.60 11.63
CA GLY A 14 2.56 4.33 12.75
C GLY A 14 3.80 3.66 13.30
N GLY A 15 4.53 4.38 14.14
CA GLY A 15 5.74 3.95 14.82
C GLY A 15 5.53 3.86 16.34
N GLU A 16 6.37 4.57 17.09
CA GLU A 16 6.37 4.60 18.55
C GLU A 16 4.97 4.77 19.16
N GLU A 17 4.15 5.62 18.57
CA GLU A 17 2.81 5.96 19.05
C GLU A 17 1.81 4.78 19.05
N ILE A 18 2.04 3.75 18.25
CA ILE A 18 1.14 2.59 18.13
C ILE A 18 1.70 1.31 18.77
N ILE A 19 2.90 1.31 19.30
CA ILE A 19 3.55 0.10 19.86
C ILE A 19 2.68 -0.58 20.91
N GLY A 20 2.02 0.19 21.79
CA GLY A 20 1.08 -0.38 22.77
C GLY A 20 -0.11 -1.09 22.12
N THR A 21 -0.61 -0.62 20.98
CA THR A 21 -1.68 -1.25 20.22
C THR A 21 -1.18 -2.51 19.51
N VAL A 22 -0.01 -2.44 18.88
CA VAL A 22 0.65 -3.60 18.24
C VAL A 22 0.80 -4.75 19.23
N LYS A 23 1.38 -4.49 20.42
CA LYS A 23 1.58 -5.52 21.46
C LYS A 23 0.26 -6.13 21.93
N ARG A 24 -0.82 -5.35 22.06
CA ARG A 24 -2.13 -5.86 22.43
C ARG A 24 -2.73 -6.78 21.38
N ILE A 25 -2.59 -6.45 20.10
CA ILE A 25 -3.08 -7.28 18.98
C ILE A 25 -2.28 -8.59 18.94
N LEU A 26 -0.95 -8.51 19.04
CA LEU A 26 -0.07 -9.68 19.08
C LEU A 26 -0.38 -10.58 20.27
N SER A 27 -0.67 -10.02 21.45
CA SER A 27 -1.05 -10.82 22.63
C SER A 27 -2.38 -11.56 22.48
N ALA A 28 -3.23 -11.13 21.54
CA ALA A 28 -4.45 -11.85 21.16
C ALA A 28 -4.20 -12.93 20.09
N GLY A 29 -2.93 -13.19 19.73
CA GLY A 29 -2.55 -14.20 18.74
C GLY A 29 -2.70 -13.74 17.28
N ILE A 30 -2.89 -12.45 17.01
CA ILE A 30 -3.08 -11.93 15.66
C ILE A 30 -1.76 -11.32 15.17
N PRO A 31 -1.18 -11.82 14.05
CA PRO A 31 0.04 -11.26 13.48
C PRO A 31 -0.14 -9.81 13.01
N VAL A 32 0.91 -8.99 13.18
CA VAL A 32 0.90 -7.58 12.78
C VAL A 32 2.04 -7.27 11.83
N MET A 33 1.72 -6.56 10.74
CA MET A 33 2.68 -5.92 9.85
C MET A 33 2.70 -4.42 10.15
N GLY A 34 3.90 -3.84 10.30
CA GLY A 34 4.09 -2.40 10.45
C GLY A 34 3.99 -1.66 9.11
N HIS A 35 3.79 -0.34 9.17
CA HIS A 35 3.85 0.52 8.00
C HIS A 35 4.38 1.90 8.38
N LEU A 36 5.48 2.33 7.76
CA LEU A 36 6.17 3.58 8.01
C LEU A 36 6.37 4.39 6.71
N GLY A 37 6.72 5.65 6.87
CA GLY A 37 6.90 6.60 5.78
C GLY A 37 5.63 7.38 5.48
N LEU A 38 5.18 7.43 4.23
CA LEU A 38 3.87 7.99 3.91
C LEU A 38 2.80 7.02 4.40
N MET A 39 1.90 7.53 5.21
CA MET A 39 0.79 6.77 5.78
C MET A 39 -0.54 7.35 5.25
N PRO A 40 -1.15 6.74 4.22
CA PRO A 40 -2.35 7.29 3.57
C PRO A 40 -3.53 7.54 4.51
N GLN A 41 -3.73 6.70 5.53
CA GLN A 41 -4.78 6.88 6.52
C GLN A 41 -4.56 8.10 7.43
N SER A 42 -3.31 8.55 7.55
CA SER A 42 -2.92 9.74 8.31
C SER A 42 -2.75 10.99 7.44
N ILE A 43 -3.23 10.99 6.20
CA ILE A 43 -3.02 12.07 5.23
C ILE A 43 -3.53 13.42 5.74
N ASN A 44 -4.63 13.43 6.52
CA ASN A 44 -5.17 14.65 7.12
C ASN A 44 -4.21 15.28 8.15
N LYS A 45 -3.35 14.47 8.79
CA LYS A 45 -2.30 14.93 9.71
C LYS A 45 -1.12 15.53 8.94
N TYR A 46 -0.77 14.97 7.78
CA TYR A 46 0.39 15.38 7.00
C TYR A 46 0.08 16.43 5.94
N GLY A 47 -1.18 16.53 5.48
CA GLY A 47 -1.64 17.52 4.50
C GLY A 47 -1.11 17.33 3.07
N THR A 48 -0.16 16.43 2.84
CA THR A 48 0.45 16.22 1.52
C THR A 48 0.88 14.77 1.28
N TYR A 49 0.95 14.38 -0.01
CA TYR A 49 1.50 13.10 -0.46
C TYR A 49 3.00 13.20 -0.84
N THR A 50 3.77 14.05 -0.19
CA THR A 50 5.21 14.21 -0.47
C THR A 50 6.03 13.03 0.05
N VAL A 51 7.24 12.89 -0.48
CA VAL A 51 8.23 11.92 0.05
C VAL A 51 8.55 12.28 1.50
N ARG A 52 8.51 11.27 2.39
CA ARG A 52 8.76 11.40 3.83
C ARG A 52 10.23 11.12 4.18
N ALA A 53 10.61 11.45 5.40
CA ALA A 53 11.94 11.18 5.95
C ALA A 53 13.09 11.68 5.04
N LYS A 54 12.95 12.89 4.51
CA LYS A 54 13.98 13.56 3.70
C LYS A 54 15.04 14.27 4.55
N ASP A 55 14.63 14.79 5.70
CA ASP A 55 15.55 15.40 6.66
C ASP A 55 16.04 14.37 7.67
N ASP A 56 17.18 14.67 8.29
CA ASP A 56 17.87 13.73 9.18
C ASP A 56 17.02 13.36 10.41
N SER A 57 16.21 14.28 10.92
CA SER A 57 15.39 14.01 12.11
C SER A 57 14.23 13.06 11.82
N GLU A 58 13.55 13.22 10.68
CA GLU A 58 12.53 12.28 10.22
C GLU A 58 13.15 10.92 9.88
N ALA A 59 14.34 10.90 9.26
CA ALA A 59 15.05 9.66 8.92
C ALA A 59 15.43 8.87 10.18
N GLU A 60 16.02 9.52 11.16
CA GLU A 60 16.36 8.88 12.43
C GLU A 60 15.14 8.39 13.20
N LYS A 61 14.04 9.18 13.20
CA LYS A 61 12.77 8.73 13.78
C LYS A 61 12.26 7.47 13.09
N LEU A 62 12.27 7.42 11.75
CA LEU A 62 11.82 6.28 10.98
C LEU A 62 12.63 5.02 11.29
N ILE A 63 13.95 5.15 11.42
CA ILE A 63 14.84 4.02 11.80
C ILE A 63 14.48 3.51 13.20
N ARG A 64 14.35 4.41 14.18
CA ARG A 64 13.95 4.02 15.56
C ARG A 64 12.59 3.34 15.55
N ASP A 65 11.62 3.90 14.85
CA ASP A 65 10.28 3.34 14.76
C ASP A 65 10.29 1.93 14.12
N ALA A 66 11.14 1.69 13.12
CA ALA A 66 11.30 0.39 12.48
C ALA A 66 11.83 -0.67 13.48
N HIS A 67 12.87 -0.33 14.24
CA HIS A 67 13.37 -1.19 15.31
C HIS A 67 12.33 -1.48 16.40
N LEU A 68 11.59 -0.45 16.83
CA LEU A 68 10.52 -0.62 17.83
C LEU A 68 9.40 -1.56 17.34
N LEU A 69 9.05 -1.50 16.05
CA LEU A 69 8.06 -2.40 15.46
C LEU A 69 8.58 -3.84 15.40
N GLU A 70 9.84 -4.05 15.01
CA GLU A 70 10.48 -5.38 15.03
C GLU A 70 10.54 -5.93 16.47
N GLU A 71 11.02 -5.15 17.44
CA GLU A 71 11.07 -5.52 18.86
C GLU A 71 9.68 -5.81 19.45
N ALA A 72 8.65 -5.11 18.98
CA ALA A 72 7.29 -5.37 19.39
C ALA A 72 6.74 -6.71 18.86
N GLY A 73 7.38 -7.30 17.83
CA GLY A 73 7.02 -8.58 17.24
C GLY A 73 6.27 -8.49 15.91
N CYS A 74 6.33 -7.36 15.21
CA CYS A 74 5.84 -7.29 13.83
C CYS A 74 6.58 -8.30 12.95
N PHE A 75 5.86 -8.99 12.06
CA PHE A 75 6.47 -10.01 11.18
C PHE A 75 7.07 -9.42 9.89
N ALA A 76 6.73 -8.18 9.53
CA ALA A 76 7.24 -7.43 8.38
C ALA A 76 6.90 -5.95 8.53
N ILE A 77 7.56 -5.08 7.75
CA ILE A 77 7.26 -3.64 7.69
C ILE A 77 7.14 -3.19 6.23
N VAL A 78 6.10 -2.40 5.94
CA VAL A 78 5.99 -1.66 4.68
C VAL A 78 6.68 -0.32 4.84
N LEU A 79 7.53 0.06 3.88
CA LEU A 79 8.12 1.39 3.76
C LEU A 79 7.57 2.09 2.53
N GLU A 80 6.83 3.18 2.74
CA GLU A 80 6.16 3.89 1.65
C GLU A 80 6.76 5.28 1.42
N LYS A 81 7.17 5.53 0.16
CA LYS A 81 7.54 6.84 -0.37
C LYS A 81 8.58 7.59 0.49
N ILE A 82 9.69 6.90 0.73
CA ILE A 82 10.88 7.40 1.43
C ILE A 82 12.12 7.34 0.52
N PRO A 83 13.23 8.01 0.85
CA PRO A 83 14.48 7.89 0.09
C PRO A 83 14.98 6.45 0.00
N ALA A 84 15.42 6.03 -1.20
CA ALA A 84 15.89 4.66 -1.45
C ALA A 84 17.06 4.23 -0.54
N ALA A 85 18.02 5.12 -0.32
CA ALA A 85 19.17 4.83 0.57
C ALA A 85 18.73 4.62 2.04
N LEU A 86 17.69 5.33 2.50
CA LEU A 86 17.14 5.13 3.83
C LEU A 86 16.42 3.78 3.94
N ALA A 87 15.65 3.40 2.92
CA ALA A 87 14.96 2.11 2.89
C ALA A 87 15.97 0.93 2.87
N GLU A 88 17.02 1.03 2.06
CA GLU A 88 18.12 0.05 2.02
C GLU A 88 18.81 -0.08 3.36
N ARG A 89 19.10 1.04 4.04
CA ARG A 89 19.67 1.05 5.37
C ARG A 89 18.76 0.33 6.37
N VAL A 90 17.47 0.67 6.44
CA VAL A 90 16.50 0.02 7.33
C VAL A 90 16.42 -1.49 7.04
N SER A 91 16.36 -1.88 5.76
CA SER A 91 16.33 -3.30 5.37
C SER A 91 17.57 -4.06 5.79
N SER A 92 18.75 -3.40 5.76
CA SER A 92 20.01 -4.03 6.20
C SER A 92 20.17 -4.14 7.73
N GLU A 93 19.49 -3.27 8.49
CA GLU A 93 19.57 -3.24 9.95
C GLU A 93 18.56 -4.17 10.64
N LEU A 94 17.44 -4.51 9.97
CA LEU A 94 16.38 -5.36 10.52
C LEU A 94 16.50 -6.81 10.03
N THR A 95 15.89 -7.73 10.79
CA THR A 95 15.86 -9.17 10.45
C THR A 95 14.52 -9.58 9.81
N ILE A 96 13.47 -8.80 10.03
CA ILE A 96 12.15 -9.04 9.43
C ILE A 96 12.06 -8.46 8.02
N PRO A 97 11.25 -9.06 7.11
CA PRO A 97 11.09 -8.58 5.74
C PRO A 97 10.64 -7.13 5.64
N ILE A 98 11.28 -6.37 4.76
CA ILE A 98 10.92 -5.00 4.41
C ILE A 98 10.32 -4.96 3.02
N ILE A 99 9.09 -4.44 2.92
CA ILE A 99 8.32 -4.34 1.67
C ILE A 99 8.25 -2.87 1.24
N GLY A 100 8.82 -2.55 0.08
CA GLY A 100 8.87 -1.18 -0.43
C GLY A 100 7.71 -0.83 -1.38
N ILE A 101 7.24 0.41 -1.29
CA ILE A 101 6.43 1.06 -2.32
C ILE A 101 6.90 2.52 -2.48
N GLY A 102 7.53 2.81 -3.61
CA GLY A 102 8.18 4.11 -3.80
C GLY A 102 9.35 4.37 -2.84
N ALA A 103 10.04 3.30 -2.42
CA ALA A 103 11.16 3.30 -1.47
C ALA A 103 12.48 2.75 -2.07
N GLY A 104 12.55 2.62 -3.40
CA GLY A 104 13.73 2.05 -4.08
C GLY A 104 13.75 0.53 -4.11
N GLY A 105 14.84 -0.05 -4.64
CA GLY A 105 14.99 -1.49 -4.87
C GLY A 105 15.82 -2.24 -3.81
N GLY A 106 16.40 -1.53 -2.82
CA GLY A 106 17.26 -2.11 -1.79
C GLY A 106 16.47 -2.65 -0.58
N VAL A 107 15.36 -3.34 -0.82
CA VAL A 107 14.49 -3.96 0.20
C VAL A 107 14.09 -5.37 -0.24
N ASP A 108 13.53 -6.17 0.66
CA ASP A 108 13.27 -7.61 0.44
C ASP A 108 12.12 -7.88 -0.54
N GLY A 109 11.15 -6.96 -0.63
CA GLY A 109 10.02 -7.12 -1.53
C GLY A 109 9.43 -5.78 -1.99
N GLN A 110 8.51 -5.84 -2.97
CA GLN A 110 7.85 -4.68 -3.55
C GLN A 110 6.35 -4.89 -3.61
N VAL A 111 5.59 -3.82 -3.42
CA VAL A 111 4.15 -3.81 -3.62
C VAL A 111 3.73 -2.61 -4.46
N LEU A 112 2.68 -2.78 -5.26
CA LEU A 112 1.98 -1.69 -5.95
C LEU A 112 0.47 -1.87 -5.76
N VAL A 113 -0.25 -0.76 -5.72
CA VAL A 113 -1.72 -0.77 -5.76
C VAL A 113 -2.15 -1.35 -7.10
N VAL A 114 -2.99 -2.40 -7.09
CA VAL A 114 -3.36 -3.14 -8.31
C VAL A 114 -4.05 -2.25 -9.35
N GLN A 115 -4.90 -1.32 -8.93
CA GLN A 115 -5.57 -0.37 -9.82
C GLN A 115 -4.57 0.56 -10.54
N ASP A 116 -3.52 0.96 -9.85
CA ASP A 116 -2.48 1.80 -10.42
C ASP A 116 -1.56 0.99 -11.34
N MET A 117 -1.15 -0.21 -10.90
CA MET A 117 -0.30 -1.14 -11.66
C MET A 117 -0.96 -1.54 -12.98
N LEU A 118 -2.26 -1.78 -12.99
CA LEU A 118 -3.02 -2.17 -14.19
C LEU A 118 -3.53 -0.97 -14.99
N GLY A 119 -3.25 0.26 -14.56
CA GLY A 119 -3.64 1.47 -15.30
C GLY A 119 -5.15 1.73 -15.33
N MET A 120 -5.90 1.32 -14.29
CA MET A 120 -7.33 1.63 -14.17
C MET A 120 -7.53 3.12 -13.86
N ASN A 121 -6.60 3.73 -13.11
CA ASN A 121 -6.62 5.14 -12.78
C ASN A 121 -5.79 5.96 -13.79
N ASN A 122 -6.43 6.85 -14.56
CA ASN A 122 -5.74 7.59 -15.61
C ASN A 122 -4.97 8.82 -15.09
N GLY A 123 -5.42 9.43 -14.00
CA GLY A 123 -4.85 10.71 -13.49
C GLY A 123 -3.60 10.56 -12.62
N PHE A 124 -3.39 9.42 -11.97
CA PHE A 124 -2.31 9.23 -11.01
C PHE A 124 -1.08 8.60 -11.66
N ARG A 125 0.04 9.34 -11.75
CA ARG A 125 1.31 8.88 -12.36
C ARG A 125 2.53 9.29 -11.52
N PRO A 126 2.68 8.80 -10.31
CA PRO A 126 3.87 9.10 -9.52
C PRO A 126 5.11 8.44 -10.14
N ARG A 127 6.29 8.99 -9.86
CA ARG A 127 7.57 8.54 -10.40
C ARG A 127 7.86 7.05 -10.15
N PHE A 128 7.41 6.51 -9.03
CA PHE A 128 7.65 5.12 -8.62
C PHE A 128 6.71 4.11 -9.29
N LEU A 129 5.62 4.58 -9.93
CA LEU A 129 4.62 3.72 -10.53
C LEU A 129 5.03 3.33 -11.96
N ARG A 130 5.20 2.03 -12.19
CA ARG A 130 5.23 1.44 -13.53
C ARG A 130 3.87 0.82 -13.81
N ARG A 131 3.25 1.22 -14.91
CA ARG A 131 2.03 0.59 -15.41
C ARG A 131 2.37 -0.61 -16.28
N TYR A 132 1.66 -1.71 -16.07
CA TYR A 132 1.83 -2.98 -16.81
C TYR A 132 0.69 -3.24 -17.78
N ALA A 133 -0.42 -2.48 -17.68
CA ALA A 133 -1.57 -2.53 -18.58
C ALA A 133 -2.22 -1.14 -18.68
N ASP A 134 -3.16 -0.99 -19.61
CA ASP A 134 -4.04 0.19 -19.75
C ASP A 134 -5.51 -0.23 -19.67
N LEU A 135 -5.92 -0.66 -18.49
CA LEU A 135 -7.31 -1.07 -18.26
C LEU A 135 -8.28 0.12 -18.32
N HIS A 136 -7.81 1.36 -18.11
CA HIS A 136 -8.67 2.53 -18.24
C HIS A 136 -9.28 2.61 -19.64
N THR A 137 -8.46 2.51 -20.68
CA THR A 137 -8.93 2.54 -22.06
C THR A 137 -9.84 1.35 -22.37
N VAL A 138 -9.42 0.13 -22.02
CA VAL A 138 -10.18 -1.09 -22.27
C VAL A 138 -11.56 -1.03 -21.62
N MET A 139 -11.65 -0.61 -20.35
CA MET A 139 -12.92 -0.52 -19.61
C MET A 139 -13.81 0.59 -20.16
N THR A 140 -13.24 1.75 -20.51
CA THR A 140 -14.00 2.87 -21.06
C THR A 140 -14.60 2.52 -22.43
N ASP A 141 -13.82 1.88 -23.29
CA ASP A 141 -14.28 1.44 -24.60
C ASP A 141 -15.37 0.37 -24.48
N ALA A 142 -15.19 -0.62 -23.60
CA ALA A 142 -16.20 -1.66 -23.36
C ALA A 142 -17.52 -1.06 -22.84
N ILE A 143 -17.46 -0.13 -21.88
CA ILE A 143 -18.66 0.56 -21.38
C ILE A 143 -19.31 1.39 -22.47
N SER A 144 -18.53 2.07 -23.32
CA SER A 144 -19.03 2.88 -24.42
C SER A 144 -19.73 2.02 -25.47
N HIS A 145 -19.19 0.84 -25.81
CA HIS A 145 -19.84 -0.13 -26.70
C HIS A 145 -21.16 -0.63 -26.10
N TYR A 146 -21.15 -1.04 -24.83
CA TYR A 146 -22.38 -1.46 -24.14
C TYR A 146 -23.48 -0.37 -24.20
N ILE A 147 -23.12 0.89 -23.92
CA ILE A 147 -24.06 2.01 -24.01
C ILE A 147 -24.62 2.18 -25.45
N SER A 148 -23.75 2.01 -26.44
CA SER A 148 -24.16 2.07 -27.85
C SER A 148 -25.16 0.96 -28.20
N ASP A 149 -24.84 -0.27 -27.81
CA ASP A 149 -25.67 -1.44 -28.10
C ASP A 149 -27.05 -1.34 -27.45
N VAL A 150 -27.11 -0.87 -26.20
CA VAL A 150 -28.37 -0.61 -25.50
C VAL A 150 -29.18 0.48 -26.22
N LYS A 151 -28.55 1.59 -26.63
CA LYS A 151 -29.24 2.69 -27.31
C LYS A 151 -29.73 2.31 -28.71
N ASN A 152 -29.00 1.42 -29.37
CA ASN A 152 -29.34 0.93 -30.71
C ASN A 152 -30.29 -0.28 -30.66
N LEU A 153 -30.74 -0.72 -29.48
CA LEU A 153 -31.61 -1.89 -29.29
C LEU A 153 -30.95 -3.20 -29.78
N ASP A 154 -29.63 -3.29 -29.79
CA ASP A 154 -28.86 -4.48 -30.12
C ASP A 154 -28.62 -5.37 -28.90
N PHE A 155 -28.60 -4.77 -27.70
CA PHE A 155 -28.55 -5.47 -26.42
C PHE A 155 -29.73 -5.11 -25.52
N PRO A 156 -30.46 -6.10 -24.91
CA PRO A 156 -30.36 -7.53 -25.18
C PRO A 156 -31.10 -7.88 -26.49
N ASN A 157 -30.52 -8.77 -27.29
CA ASN A 157 -31.18 -9.32 -28.47
C ASN A 157 -31.91 -10.64 -28.14
N GLU A 158 -32.57 -11.27 -29.16
CA GLU A 158 -33.37 -12.47 -28.95
C GLU A 158 -32.65 -13.65 -28.31
N LYS A 159 -31.31 -13.71 -28.40
CA LYS A 159 -30.49 -14.79 -27.81
C LYS A 159 -30.13 -14.52 -26.34
N GLU A 160 -30.35 -13.31 -25.87
CA GLU A 160 -29.96 -12.83 -24.55
C GLU A 160 -31.16 -12.57 -23.62
N GLN A 161 -32.35 -12.93 -24.03
CA GLN A 161 -33.59 -12.82 -23.24
C GLN A 161 -34.15 -14.19 -22.88
N TYR A 162 -34.95 -14.25 -21.80
CA TYR A 162 -35.59 -15.46 -21.28
C TYR A 162 -37.06 -15.50 -21.60
#